data_09425cfe381f8cd38b41c4db6adcb1e9
#
_entry.id   09425cfe381f8cd38b41c4db6adcb1e9
#
_cell.length_a   1.000
_cell.length_b   1.000
_cell.length_c   1.000
_cell.angle_alpha   90.00
_cell.angle_beta   90.00
_cell.angle_gamma   90.00
#
_symmetry.space_group_name_H-M   'P 1'
#
loop_
_entity.id
_entity.type
_entity.pdbx_description
1 polymer ?
#
loop_
_entity_poly.entity_id
_entity_poly.type
_entity_poly.pdbx_seq_one_letter_code
_entity_poly.pdbx_strand_id
1 'polypeptide(L)'
;VYDAAAAGEFSMPEGAARRLAAACDALVDGLRRARASGTELTEVTGFAQLPSGQALARGFGAKGAQYREVLAGLQEAALRLKAGYLAAAELFEEADAANRAAMRLTADELDGRL
;
A
#
# COMPACT_ATOMS: atom_id res chain seq x y z
N VAL A 1 -8.32 2.79 -14.07
CA VAL A 1 -9.50 1.95 -13.81
C VAL A 1 -10.65 2.77 -13.22
N TYR A 2 -10.39 3.51 -12.17
CA TYR A 2 -11.44 4.33 -11.52
C TYR A 2 -12.04 5.34 -12.48
N ASP A 3 -11.22 6.08 -13.21
CA ASP A 3 -11.72 7.12 -14.12
C ASP A 3 -12.59 6.53 -15.23
N ALA A 4 -12.17 5.41 -15.81
CA ALA A 4 -12.94 4.71 -16.84
C ALA A 4 -14.26 4.18 -16.27
N ALA A 5 -14.22 3.63 -15.05
CA ALA A 5 -15.41 3.11 -14.37
C ALA A 5 -16.39 4.24 -14.03
N ALA A 6 -15.88 5.37 -13.51
CA ALA A 6 -16.72 6.52 -13.15
C ALA A 6 -17.35 7.16 -14.39
N ALA A 7 -16.66 7.12 -15.54
CA ALA A 7 -17.17 7.62 -16.81
C ALA A 7 -18.14 6.64 -17.50
N GLY A 8 -18.36 5.46 -16.92
CA GLY A 8 -19.25 4.46 -17.51
C GLY A 8 -18.62 3.63 -18.63
N GLU A 9 -17.32 3.76 -18.86
CA GLU A 9 -16.59 3.03 -19.90
C GLU A 9 -16.27 1.59 -19.49
N PHE A 10 -16.36 1.31 -18.18
CA PHE A 10 -16.07 0.01 -17.62
C PHE A 10 -17.11 -0.27 -16.53
N SER A 11 -17.79 -1.42 -16.64
CA SER A 11 -18.81 -1.81 -15.67
C SER A 11 -18.71 -3.29 -15.34
N MET A 12 -19.17 -3.67 -14.16
CA MET A 12 -19.22 -5.05 -13.73
C MET A 12 -20.37 -5.28 -12.75
N PRO A 13 -20.84 -6.55 -12.59
CA PRO A 13 -21.84 -6.86 -11.57
C PRO A 13 -21.31 -6.61 -10.16
N GLU A 14 -22.23 -6.25 -9.26
CA GLU A 14 -21.87 -5.95 -7.87
C GLU A 14 -21.13 -7.11 -7.19
N GLY A 15 -21.59 -8.35 -7.37
CA GLY A 15 -20.94 -9.51 -6.77
C GLY A 15 -19.49 -9.68 -7.21
N ALA A 16 -19.19 -9.47 -8.49
CA ALA A 16 -17.84 -9.53 -9.02
C ALA A 16 -16.99 -8.39 -8.44
N ALA A 17 -17.53 -7.17 -8.40
CA ALA A 17 -16.83 -6.01 -7.86
C ALA A 17 -16.49 -6.22 -6.38
N ARG A 18 -17.41 -6.77 -5.59
CA ARG A 18 -17.17 -7.01 -4.17
C ARG A 18 -16.10 -8.10 -3.95
N ARG A 19 -16.07 -9.14 -4.79
CA ARG A 19 -15.01 -10.15 -4.69
C ARG A 19 -13.64 -9.59 -5.02
N LEU A 20 -13.56 -8.75 -6.05
CA LEU A 20 -12.31 -8.09 -6.42
C LEU A 20 -11.87 -7.07 -5.36
N ALA A 21 -12.81 -6.33 -4.80
CA ALA A 21 -12.52 -5.40 -3.69
C ALA A 21 -11.99 -6.15 -2.47
N ALA A 22 -12.59 -7.30 -2.14
CA ALA A 22 -12.10 -8.14 -1.04
C ALA A 22 -10.69 -8.67 -1.29
N ALA A 23 -10.37 -9.02 -2.53
CA ALA A 23 -9.02 -9.43 -2.91
C ALA A 23 -8.02 -8.27 -2.74
N CYS A 24 -8.43 -7.04 -3.09
CA CYS A 24 -7.61 -5.85 -2.85
C CYS A 24 -7.38 -5.63 -1.36
N ASP A 25 -8.40 -5.80 -0.52
CA ASP A 25 -8.28 -5.67 0.92
C ASP A 25 -7.29 -6.70 1.49
N ALA A 26 -7.35 -7.94 1.03
CA ALA A 26 -6.42 -8.98 1.44
C ALA A 26 -4.98 -8.62 1.04
N LEU A 27 -4.79 -8.06 -0.15
CA LEU A 27 -3.49 -7.60 -0.61
C LEU A 27 -2.97 -6.45 0.25
N VAL A 28 -3.81 -5.46 0.54
CA VAL A 28 -3.45 -4.32 1.41
C VAL A 28 -3.01 -4.82 2.79
N ASP A 29 -3.74 -5.76 3.38
CA ASP A 29 -3.40 -6.32 4.69
C ASP A 29 -2.07 -7.08 4.64
N GLY A 30 -1.83 -7.86 3.60
CA GLY A 30 -0.57 -8.56 3.41
C GLY A 30 0.61 -7.60 3.27
N LEU A 31 0.42 -6.53 2.51
CA LEU A 31 1.44 -5.49 2.33
C LEU A 31 1.71 -4.73 3.62
N ARG A 32 0.67 -4.48 4.41
CA ARG A 32 0.81 -3.83 5.72
C ARG A 32 1.66 -4.67 6.66
N ARG A 33 1.43 -5.98 6.70
CA ARG A 33 2.23 -6.90 7.50
C ARG A 33 3.69 -6.93 7.03
N ALA A 34 3.90 -6.92 5.72
CA ALA A 34 5.25 -6.89 5.15
C ALA A 34 5.98 -5.59 5.52
N ARG A 35 5.27 -4.44 5.53
CA ARG A 35 5.84 -3.17 5.98
C ARG A 35 6.24 -3.20 7.45
N ALA A 36 5.44 -3.82 8.29
CA ALA A 36 5.75 -3.97 9.71
C ALA A 36 7.04 -4.79 9.89
N SER A 37 7.19 -5.88 9.13
CA SER A 37 8.44 -6.66 9.12
C SER A 37 9.61 -5.85 8.58
N GLY A 38 9.39 -5.03 7.56
CA GLY A 38 10.39 -4.13 7.00
C GLY A 38 10.90 -3.11 8.01
N THR A 39 10.05 -2.69 8.96
CA THR A 39 10.44 -1.82 10.05
C THR A 39 11.51 -2.48 10.93
N GLU A 40 11.37 -3.77 11.19
CA GLU A 40 12.37 -4.53 11.93
C GLU A 40 13.71 -4.56 11.19
N LEU A 41 13.69 -4.67 9.86
CA LEU A 41 14.91 -4.63 9.05
C LEU A 41 15.58 -3.25 9.11
N THR A 42 14.81 -2.18 9.23
CA THR A 42 15.34 -0.82 9.37
C THR A 42 16.08 -0.64 10.69
N GLU A 43 15.69 -1.38 11.72
CA GLU A 43 16.28 -1.34 13.04
C GLU A 43 17.25 -2.49 13.29
N VAL A 44 17.99 -2.91 12.27
CA VAL A 44 18.92 -4.03 12.38
C VAL A 44 19.94 -3.79 13.48
N THR A 45 19.99 -4.73 14.43
CA THR A 45 20.94 -4.72 15.55
C THR A 45 21.80 -5.98 15.51
N GLY A 46 22.82 -6.03 16.34
CA GLY A 46 23.71 -7.20 16.42
C GLY A 46 24.98 -7.08 15.62
N PHE A 47 25.12 -6.03 14.79
CA PHE A 47 26.36 -5.73 14.06
C PHE A 47 27.18 -4.64 14.74
N ALA A 48 26.80 -4.23 15.93
CA ALA A 48 27.12 -2.92 16.49
C ALA A 48 28.57 -2.75 16.95
N GLN A 49 29.37 -3.80 17.02
CA GLN A 49 30.66 -3.73 17.69
C GLN A 49 31.85 -3.57 16.77
N LEU A 50 31.66 -3.66 15.47
CA LEU A 50 32.73 -3.51 14.47
C LEU A 50 32.35 -2.39 13.50
N PRO A 51 33.31 -1.56 13.06
CA PRO A 51 33.02 -0.52 12.06
C PRO A 51 32.41 -1.09 10.77
N SER A 52 32.91 -2.24 10.32
CA SER A 52 32.33 -2.94 9.15
C SER A 52 30.91 -3.42 9.42
N GLY A 53 30.63 -3.89 10.65
CA GLY A 53 29.31 -4.30 11.06
C GLY A 53 28.34 -3.14 11.09
N GLN A 54 28.77 -1.97 11.56
CA GLN A 54 27.97 -0.76 11.57
C GLN A 54 27.63 -0.29 10.16
N ALA A 55 28.59 -0.34 9.24
CA ALA A 55 28.36 0.01 7.84
C ALA A 55 27.35 -0.94 7.20
N LEU A 56 27.46 -2.23 7.50
CA LEU A 56 26.53 -3.24 7.00
C LEU A 56 25.12 -3.01 7.55
N ALA A 57 24.99 -2.73 8.86
CA ALA A 57 23.71 -2.44 9.48
C ALA A 57 23.05 -1.22 8.87
N ARG A 58 23.81 -0.16 8.60
CA ARG A 58 23.28 1.04 7.92
C ARG A 58 22.81 0.72 6.52
N GLY A 59 23.52 -0.10 5.77
CA GLY A 59 23.13 -0.53 4.44
C GLY A 59 21.83 -1.31 4.43
N PHE A 60 21.65 -2.25 5.37
CA PHE A 60 20.42 -3.00 5.52
C PHE A 60 19.27 -2.10 5.96
N GLY A 61 19.52 -1.15 6.87
CA GLY A 61 18.53 -0.19 7.31
C GLY A 61 18.00 0.68 6.15
N ALA A 62 18.91 1.17 5.31
CA ALA A 62 18.56 1.97 4.13
C ALA A 62 17.71 1.16 3.15
N LYS A 63 18.08 -0.09 2.89
CA LYS A 63 17.32 -0.98 2.00
C LYS A 63 15.94 -1.30 2.59
N GLY A 64 15.86 -1.47 3.92
CA GLY A 64 14.59 -1.68 4.62
C GLY A 64 13.66 -0.50 4.44
N ALA A 65 14.17 0.72 4.51
CA ALA A 65 13.37 1.93 4.30
C ALA A 65 12.87 2.01 2.85
N GLN A 66 13.71 1.72 1.86
CA GLN A 66 13.29 1.67 0.45
C GLN A 66 12.23 0.60 0.22
N TYR A 67 12.39 -0.57 0.83
CA TYR A 67 11.43 -1.66 0.74
C TYR A 67 10.06 -1.22 1.27
N ARG A 68 10.04 -0.54 2.42
CA ARG A 68 8.79 -0.01 3.00
C ARG A 68 8.12 1.00 2.09
N GLU A 69 8.89 1.86 1.42
CA GLU A 69 8.34 2.82 0.46
C GLU A 69 7.66 2.12 -0.72
N VAL A 70 8.29 1.08 -1.26
CA VAL A 70 7.71 0.28 -2.35
C VAL A 70 6.41 -0.37 -1.89
N LEU A 71 6.40 -0.96 -0.69
CA LEU A 71 5.21 -1.61 -0.15
C LEU A 71 4.09 -0.61 0.08
N ALA A 72 4.40 0.61 0.54
CA ALA A 72 3.40 1.68 0.70
C ALA A 72 2.80 2.06 -0.66
N GLY A 73 3.62 2.17 -1.70
CA GLY A 73 3.15 2.45 -3.05
C GLY A 73 2.23 1.36 -3.58
N LEU A 74 2.54 0.10 -3.29
CA LEU A 74 1.70 -1.03 -3.67
C LEU A 74 0.37 -1.03 -2.92
N GLN A 75 0.37 -0.67 -1.63
CA GLN A 75 -0.86 -0.51 -0.86
C GLN A 75 -1.76 0.57 -1.45
N GLU A 76 -1.18 1.72 -1.81
CA GLU A 76 -1.92 2.80 -2.44
C GLU A 76 -2.53 2.34 -3.77
N ALA A 77 -1.74 1.66 -4.61
CA ALA A 77 -2.22 1.14 -5.90
C ALA A 77 -3.37 0.14 -5.70
N ALA A 78 -3.27 -0.75 -4.71
CA ALA A 78 -4.33 -1.71 -4.41
C ALA A 78 -5.62 -1.02 -3.96
N LEU A 79 -5.53 0.04 -3.16
CA LEU A 79 -6.69 0.81 -2.72
C LEU A 79 -7.35 1.56 -3.89
N ARG A 80 -6.54 2.12 -4.80
CA ARG A 80 -7.08 2.79 -6.00
C ARG A 80 -7.71 1.80 -6.95
N LEU A 81 -7.17 0.60 -7.07
CA LEU A 81 -7.76 -0.47 -7.87
C LEU A 81 -9.09 -0.91 -7.26
N LYS A 82 -9.16 -1.05 -5.93
CA LYS A 82 -10.40 -1.33 -5.22
C LYS A 82 -11.47 -0.29 -5.56
N ALA A 83 -11.10 1.00 -5.52
CA ALA A 83 -12.01 2.09 -5.87
C ALA A 83 -12.53 1.93 -7.29
N GLY A 84 -11.68 1.55 -8.23
CA GLY A 84 -12.07 1.31 -9.62
C GLY A 84 -13.09 0.20 -9.76
N TYR A 85 -12.88 -0.92 -9.09
CA TYR A 85 -13.82 -2.04 -9.13
C TYR A 85 -15.16 -1.67 -8.53
N LEU A 86 -15.18 -0.97 -7.40
CA LEU A 86 -16.42 -0.54 -6.76
C LEU A 86 -17.16 0.48 -7.61
N ALA A 87 -16.46 1.42 -8.23
CA ALA A 87 -17.07 2.39 -9.14
C ALA A 87 -17.67 1.70 -10.38
N ALA A 88 -17.03 0.62 -10.86
CA ALA A 88 -17.54 -0.15 -11.99
C ALA A 88 -18.91 -0.80 -11.71
N ALA A 89 -19.20 -1.06 -10.43
CA ALA A 89 -20.51 -1.55 -9.99
C ALA A 89 -21.40 -0.43 -9.45
N GLU A 90 -21.04 0.83 -9.68
CA GLU A 90 -21.76 2.02 -9.23
C GLU A 90 -21.86 2.15 -7.70
N LEU A 91 -20.94 1.52 -6.97
CA LEU A 91 -20.84 1.62 -5.53
C LEU A 91 -19.94 2.81 -5.16
N PHE A 92 -20.41 4.02 -5.49
CA PHE A 92 -19.58 5.23 -5.48
C PHE A 92 -19.18 5.67 -4.08
N GLU A 93 -20.02 5.48 -3.07
CA GLU A 93 -19.65 5.83 -1.69
C GLU A 93 -18.48 4.98 -1.20
N GLU A 94 -18.52 3.67 -1.48
CA GLU A 94 -17.46 2.75 -1.11
C GLU A 94 -16.21 3.03 -1.94
N ALA A 95 -16.35 3.36 -3.22
CA ALA A 95 -15.25 3.73 -4.09
C ALA A 95 -14.53 4.99 -3.57
N ASP A 96 -15.31 6.01 -3.18
CA ASP A 96 -14.77 7.24 -2.61
C ASP A 96 -14.03 6.96 -1.30
N ALA A 97 -14.56 6.08 -0.46
CA ALA A 97 -13.89 5.68 0.78
C ALA A 97 -12.53 5.03 0.50
N ALA A 98 -12.45 4.17 -0.52
CA ALA A 98 -11.19 3.54 -0.92
C ALA A 98 -10.18 4.56 -1.44
N ASN A 99 -10.62 5.54 -2.24
CA ASN A 99 -9.76 6.62 -2.72
C ASN A 99 -9.26 7.50 -1.56
N ARG A 100 -10.12 7.79 -0.58
CA ARG A 100 -9.71 8.55 0.60
C ARG A 100 -8.68 7.78 1.43
N ALA A 101 -8.83 6.46 1.54
CA ALA A 101 -7.85 5.62 2.24
C ALA A 101 -6.49 5.66 1.54
N ALA A 102 -6.48 5.62 0.20
CA ALA A 102 -5.25 5.75 -0.59
C ALA A 102 -4.57 7.08 -0.36
N MET A 103 -5.34 8.18 -0.35
CA MET A 103 -4.80 9.51 -0.10
C MET A 103 -4.23 9.65 1.31
N ARG A 104 -4.89 9.08 2.31
CA ARG A 104 -4.40 9.11 3.69
C ARG A 104 -3.08 8.35 3.83
N LEU A 105 -2.97 7.22 3.16
CA LEU A 105 -1.73 6.44 3.16
C LEU A 105 -0.56 7.26 2.58
N THR A 106 -0.80 7.97 1.48
CA THR A 106 0.22 8.84 0.86
C THR A 106 0.60 10.00 1.79
N ALA A 107 -0.38 10.62 2.43
CA ALA A 107 -0.14 11.71 3.38
C ALA A 107 0.68 11.24 4.57
N ASP A 108 0.33 10.08 5.14
CA ASP A 108 1.06 9.48 6.26
C ASP A 108 2.50 9.17 5.88
N GLU A 109 2.73 8.68 4.66
CA GLU A 109 4.07 8.37 4.17
C GLU A 109 4.91 9.65 4.01
N LEU A 110 4.31 10.73 3.51
CA LEU A 110 4.98 12.03 3.39
C LEU A 110 5.31 12.60 4.78
N ASP A 111 4.37 12.54 5.71
CA ASP A 111 4.58 13.01 7.09
C ASP A 111 5.70 12.22 7.77
N GLY A 112 5.79 10.94 7.50
CA GLY A 112 6.85 10.08 8.04
C GLY A 112 8.24 10.43 7.54
N ARG A 113 8.36 11.17 6.42
CA ARG A 113 9.65 11.62 5.86
C ARG A 113 10.10 12.96 6.43
N LEU A 114 9.17 13.70 6.98
CA LEU A 114 9.46 15.01 7.57
C LEU A 114 9.91 14.89 9.01
#